data_58917bafa7abff13d0f57368c703088c
#
_entry.id   58917bafa7abff13d0f57368c703088c
#
_cell.length_a   1.000
_cell.length_b   1.000
_cell.length_c   1.000
_cell.angle_alpha   90.00
_cell.angle_beta   90.00
_cell.angle_gamma   90.00
#
_symmetry.space_group_name_H-M   'P 1'
#
loop_
_entity.id
_entity.type
_entity.pdbx_description
1 polymer ?
#
loop_
_entity_poly.entity_id
_entity_poly.type
_entity_poly.pdbx_seq_one_letter_code
_entity_poly.pdbx_strand_id
1 'polypeptide(L)'
;MADEPVLKTGVYPDLPENEQLIALKKTFPKELLERYNMALAQSLMLYSDGLDCQVSAEDQGALRRLLKYLKFFRLLFRAELASPKKKDDPPMIRLHIDGPASILDNSTRYGLQLASFFPAVCSMRLWQVSCGLKLRTRSLRLRLDESSRLVCHYTNFGAYIPEEFKMFQEYFQQTPDRGWHLIPRESYLKLEGNLLTFPDFRFRSDSGTEIDVELFHQWHKTPLEERLDYLERHPETPLILGADRACLKPDEALKQRFTALPGNFLFSSFPGVENVIKALNHKEKSNGGCAFTLS
;
A
#
# COMPACT_ATOMS: atom_id res chain seq x y z
N MET A 1 -18.00 45.60 32.94
CA MET A 1 -18.52 44.25 32.81
C MET A 1 -18.86 44.09 31.34
N ALA A 2 -18.03 43.38 30.61
CA ALA A 2 -18.27 43.08 29.19
C ALA A 2 -19.20 41.86 29.15
N ASP A 3 -20.34 42.01 28.47
CA ASP A 3 -21.25 40.91 28.20
C ASP A 3 -20.52 39.85 27.37
N GLU A 4 -20.29 38.67 27.96
CA GLU A 4 -19.92 37.49 27.20
C GLU A 4 -21.07 37.12 26.24
N PRO A 5 -20.80 36.92 24.95
CA PRO A 5 -21.82 36.48 24.03
C PRO A 5 -22.32 35.10 24.46
N VAL A 6 -23.57 35.03 24.88
CA VAL A 6 -24.27 33.76 25.11
C VAL A 6 -24.32 33.02 23.77
N LEU A 7 -23.42 32.05 23.58
CA LEU A 7 -23.46 31.12 22.47
C LEU A 7 -24.80 30.40 22.50
N LYS A 8 -25.67 30.67 21.55
CA LYS A 8 -26.84 29.85 21.24
C LYS A 8 -26.36 28.54 20.61
N THR A 9 -25.62 27.76 21.38
CA THR A 9 -25.24 26.41 20.97
C THR A 9 -26.48 25.55 21.11
N GLY A 10 -27.08 25.21 19.96
CA GLY A 10 -28.08 24.15 19.89
C GLY A 10 -27.51 22.81 20.40
N VAL A 11 -28.38 21.82 20.54
CA VAL A 11 -28.05 20.46 21.05
C VAL A 11 -26.91 19.79 20.24
N TYR A 12 -26.59 20.28 19.04
CA TYR A 12 -25.57 19.78 18.14
C TYR A 12 -24.64 20.92 17.70
N PRO A 13 -23.60 21.24 18.49
CA PRO A 13 -22.65 22.32 18.16
C PRO A 13 -21.75 22.00 16.95
N ASP A 14 -21.68 20.73 16.54
CA ASP A 14 -20.90 20.20 15.43
C ASP A 14 -21.62 20.20 14.06
N LEU A 15 -22.87 20.73 14.01
CA LEU A 15 -23.55 20.90 12.74
C LEU A 15 -22.92 22.04 11.93
N PRO A 16 -22.80 21.89 10.58
CA PRO A 16 -22.20 22.89 9.70
C PRO A 16 -22.80 24.30 9.84
N GLU A 17 -24.11 24.41 10.10
CA GLU A 17 -24.79 25.65 10.32
C GLU A 17 -24.42 26.36 11.63
N ASN A 18 -23.83 25.64 12.57
CA ASN A 18 -23.37 26.17 13.85
C ASN A 18 -21.87 26.46 13.85
N GLU A 19 -21.15 26.07 12.80
CA GLU A 19 -19.73 26.37 12.66
C GLU A 19 -19.49 27.86 12.43
N GLN A 20 -18.60 28.44 13.22
CA GLN A 20 -18.19 29.84 13.08
C GLN A 20 -16.77 29.91 12.56
N LEU A 21 -16.53 30.75 11.55
CA LEU A 21 -15.21 31.04 11.05
C LEU A 21 -14.41 31.85 12.10
N ILE A 22 -13.53 31.17 12.83
CA ILE A 22 -12.71 31.80 13.88
C ILE A 22 -11.47 32.48 13.27
N ALA A 23 -10.85 31.85 12.27
CA ALA A 23 -9.68 32.39 11.61
C ALA A 23 -9.54 31.86 10.17
N LEU A 24 -9.02 32.65 9.28
CA LEU A 24 -8.69 32.27 7.93
C LEU A 24 -7.17 32.16 7.80
N LYS A 25 -6.67 30.98 7.42
CA LYS A 25 -5.26 30.83 7.05
C LYS A 25 -4.99 31.65 5.78
N LYS A 26 -3.96 32.48 5.79
CA LYS A 26 -3.52 33.20 4.58
C LYS A 26 -3.17 32.16 3.50
N THR A 27 -3.95 32.12 2.45
CA THR A 27 -3.78 31.21 1.31
C THR A 27 -3.79 32.05 0.04
N PHE A 28 -2.84 31.82 -0.86
CA PHE A 28 -2.81 32.50 -2.15
C PHE A 28 -3.96 31.97 -3.03
N PRO A 29 -4.57 32.83 -3.88
CA PRO A 29 -5.67 32.42 -4.76
C PRO A 29 -5.35 31.19 -5.61
N LYS A 30 -4.13 31.09 -6.12
CA LYS A 30 -3.63 29.93 -6.88
C LYS A 30 -3.68 28.65 -6.05
N GLU A 31 -3.15 28.68 -4.83
CA GLU A 31 -3.16 27.52 -3.93
C GLU A 31 -4.58 27.09 -3.59
N LEU A 32 -5.48 28.03 -3.39
CA LEU A 32 -6.90 27.73 -3.13
C LEU A 32 -7.54 27.00 -4.29
N LEU A 33 -7.31 27.45 -5.53
CA LEU A 33 -7.82 26.79 -6.74
C LEU A 33 -7.22 25.40 -6.93
N GLU A 34 -5.93 25.23 -6.68
CA GLU A 34 -5.25 23.94 -6.76
C GLU A 34 -5.82 22.94 -5.73
N ARG A 35 -6.05 23.38 -4.49
CA ARG A 35 -6.71 22.58 -3.45
C ARG A 35 -8.15 22.23 -3.80
N TYR A 36 -8.90 23.18 -4.34
CA TYR A 36 -10.28 22.95 -4.80
C TYR A 36 -10.33 21.92 -5.92
N ASN A 37 -9.47 22.03 -6.94
CA ASN A 37 -9.41 21.07 -8.03
C ASN A 37 -9.04 19.67 -7.56
N MET A 38 -8.09 19.57 -6.62
CA MET A 38 -7.73 18.29 -6.01
C MET A 38 -8.90 17.69 -5.23
N ALA A 39 -9.60 18.48 -4.39
CA ALA A 39 -10.76 18.04 -3.63
C ALA A 39 -11.92 17.59 -4.55
N LEU A 40 -12.12 18.30 -5.67
CA LEU A 40 -13.11 17.92 -6.68
C LEU A 40 -12.76 16.54 -7.30
N ALA A 41 -11.51 16.34 -7.71
CA ALA A 41 -11.06 15.06 -8.25
C ALA A 41 -11.19 13.92 -7.21
N GLN A 42 -10.81 14.18 -5.95
CA GLN A 42 -10.96 13.22 -4.85
C GLN A 42 -12.43 12.83 -4.62
N SER A 43 -13.35 13.79 -4.69
CA SER A 43 -14.78 13.51 -4.50
C SER A 43 -15.34 12.59 -5.59
N LEU A 44 -14.81 12.62 -6.81
CA LEU A 44 -15.20 11.70 -7.88
C LEU A 44 -14.75 10.26 -7.61
N MET A 45 -13.64 10.06 -6.88
CA MET A 45 -13.17 8.72 -6.51
C MET A 45 -14.17 7.96 -5.64
N LEU A 46 -15.05 8.65 -4.90
CA LEU A 46 -16.10 8.02 -4.09
C LEU A 46 -17.11 7.24 -4.93
N TYR A 47 -17.19 7.51 -6.22
CA TYR A 47 -18.14 6.90 -7.15
C TYR A 47 -17.44 6.00 -8.18
N SER A 48 -16.15 5.73 -8.00
CA SER A 48 -15.39 4.94 -8.96
C SER A 48 -15.64 3.44 -8.80
N ASP A 49 -15.55 2.72 -9.92
CA ASP A 49 -15.57 1.26 -9.97
C ASP A 49 -14.17 0.64 -9.76
N GLY A 50 -13.16 1.45 -9.67
CA GLY A 50 -11.77 1.12 -9.50
C GLY A 50 -10.90 2.23 -10.05
N LEU A 51 -9.59 2.08 -9.96
CA LEU A 51 -8.64 3.05 -10.47
C LEU A 51 -7.51 2.32 -11.20
N ASP A 52 -7.47 2.46 -12.52
CA ASP A 52 -6.34 2.06 -13.33
C ASP A 52 -5.30 3.18 -13.34
N CYS A 53 -4.17 2.95 -12.68
CA CYS A 53 -3.06 3.91 -12.63
C CYS A 53 -1.88 3.41 -13.46
N GLN A 54 -1.18 4.33 -14.13
CA GLN A 54 0.17 4.11 -14.62
C GLN A 54 1.07 5.17 -14.01
N VAL A 55 2.18 4.75 -13.42
CA VAL A 55 3.12 5.64 -12.74
C VAL A 55 4.55 5.32 -13.14
N SER A 56 5.40 6.34 -13.21
CA SER A 56 6.82 6.15 -13.50
C SER A 56 7.53 5.42 -12.37
N ALA A 57 8.37 4.47 -12.74
CA ALA A 57 9.26 3.75 -11.84
C ALA A 57 10.68 4.31 -11.79
N GLU A 58 10.96 5.45 -12.44
CA GLU A 58 12.30 6.07 -12.44
C GLU A 58 12.73 6.50 -11.04
N ASP A 59 11.86 7.19 -10.29
CA ASP A 59 12.11 7.54 -8.89
C ASP A 59 11.64 6.40 -7.98
N GLN A 60 12.59 5.54 -7.62
CA GLN A 60 12.35 4.41 -6.73
C GLN A 60 11.90 4.85 -5.32
N GLY A 61 12.31 6.03 -4.87
CA GLY A 61 11.90 6.60 -3.59
C GLY A 61 10.42 7.01 -3.60
N ALA A 62 10.00 7.74 -4.65
CA ALA A 62 8.59 8.12 -4.84
C ALA A 62 7.69 6.90 -5.02
N LEU A 63 8.10 5.94 -5.85
CA LEU A 63 7.38 4.69 -6.04
C LEU A 63 7.19 3.92 -4.72
N ARG A 64 8.25 3.78 -3.94
CA ARG A 64 8.19 3.11 -2.63
C ARG A 64 7.22 3.80 -1.68
N ARG A 65 7.19 5.13 -1.68
CA ARG A 65 6.21 5.91 -0.90
C ARG A 65 4.79 5.63 -1.35
N LEU A 66 4.54 5.70 -2.67
CA LEU A 66 3.23 5.41 -3.24
C LEU A 66 2.69 4.04 -2.83
N LEU A 67 3.53 3.00 -2.94
CA LEU A 67 3.16 1.63 -2.59
C LEU A 67 2.90 1.44 -1.09
N LYS A 68 3.66 2.14 -0.23
CA LYS A 68 3.37 2.18 1.21
C LYS A 68 2.01 2.80 1.49
N TYR A 69 1.62 3.84 0.75
CA TYR A 69 0.29 4.44 0.91
C TYR A 69 -0.83 3.51 0.46
N LEU A 70 -0.65 2.73 -0.62
CA LEU A 70 -1.62 1.70 -1.01
C LEU A 70 -1.90 0.75 0.17
N LYS A 71 -0.85 0.23 0.79
CA LYS A 71 -0.98 -0.65 1.97
C LYS A 71 -1.57 0.08 3.18
N PHE A 72 -1.13 1.31 3.44
CA PHE A 72 -1.64 2.13 4.55
C PHE A 72 -3.14 2.39 4.45
N PHE A 73 -3.61 2.80 3.27
CA PHE A 73 -5.03 3.00 3.02
C PHE A 73 -5.82 1.70 2.84
N ARG A 74 -5.17 0.54 3.02
CA ARG A 74 -5.80 -0.79 2.91
C ARG A 74 -6.50 -1.01 1.58
N LEU A 75 -5.90 -0.49 0.51
CA LEU A 75 -6.43 -0.64 -0.83
C LEU A 75 -6.03 -1.99 -1.41
N LEU A 76 -6.98 -2.66 -2.02
CA LEU A 76 -6.73 -3.88 -2.78
C LEU A 76 -6.21 -3.49 -4.16
N PHE A 77 -5.08 -4.03 -4.56
CA PHE A 77 -4.47 -3.69 -5.84
C PHE A 77 -3.66 -4.83 -6.43
N ARG A 78 -3.56 -4.82 -7.76
CA ARG A 78 -2.59 -5.60 -8.54
C ARG A 78 -1.63 -4.66 -9.21
N ALA A 79 -0.38 -5.10 -9.36
CA ALA A 79 0.66 -4.30 -9.98
C ALA A 79 1.43 -5.11 -11.02
N GLU A 80 1.64 -4.48 -12.18
CA GLU A 80 2.32 -5.09 -13.30
C GLU A 80 3.33 -4.10 -13.90
N LEU A 81 4.43 -4.62 -14.42
CA LEU A 81 5.32 -3.82 -15.23
C LEU A 81 4.65 -3.53 -16.58
N ALA A 82 4.45 -2.27 -16.89
CA ALA A 82 3.86 -1.88 -18.16
C ALA A 82 4.88 -2.09 -19.30
N SER A 83 4.43 -2.67 -20.40
CA SER A 83 5.25 -2.79 -21.61
C SER A 83 5.54 -1.39 -22.17
N PRO A 84 6.81 -1.04 -22.45
CA PRO A 84 7.14 0.25 -23.04
C PRO A 84 6.54 0.35 -24.46
N LYS A 85 6.00 1.50 -24.79
CA LYS A 85 5.47 1.77 -26.16
C LYS A 85 6.62 2.05 -27.14
N LYS A 86 7.72 2.63 -26.64
CA LYS A 86 8.95 2.89 -27.38
C LYS A 86 10.13 2.41 -26.53
N LYS A 87 11.26 2.11 -27.20
CA LYS A 87 12.47 1.57 -26.54
C LYS A 87 13.04 2.51 -25.47
N ASP A 88 12.85 3.81 -25.63
CA ASP A 88 13.38 4.85 -24.73
C ASP A 88 12.34 5.37 -23.73
N ASP A 89 11.13 4.77 -23.69
CA ASP A 89 10.12 5.15 -22.71
C ASP A 89 10.59 4.79 -21.30
N PRO A 90 10.31 5.64 -20.30
CA PRO A 90 10.63 5.34 -18.91
C PRO A 90 9.88 4.09 -18.45
N PRO A 91 10.47 3.31 -17.52
CA PRO A 91 9.78 2.17 -16.94
C PRO A 91 8.52 2.64 -16.21
N MET A 92 7.38 2.08 -16.59
CA MET A 92 6.09 2.38 -15.99
C MET A 92 5.53 1.17 -15.26
N ILE A 93 4.89 1.41 -14.14
CA ILE A 93 4.12 0.39 -13.41
C ILE A 93 2.64 0.69 -13.62
N ARG A 94 1.90 -0.35 -13.99
CA ARG A 94 0.43 -0.32 -13.99
C ARG A 94 -0.06 -0.87 -12.66
N LEU A 95 -0.91 -0.08 -12.01
CA LEU A 95 -1.61 -0.44 -10.79
C LEU A 95 -3.10 -0.50 -11.11
N HIS A 96 -3.71 -1.64 -10.88
CA HIS A 96 -5.16 -1.78 -10.87
C HIS A 96 -5.61 -1.80 -9.41
N ILE A 97 -6.37 -0.81 -8.99
CA ILE A 97 -6.86 -0.65 -7.61
C ILE A 97 -8.36 -0.82 -7.64
N ASP A 98 -8.89 -1.71 -6.80
CA ASP A 98 -10.32 -1.93 -6.70
C ASP A 98 -11.05 -0.66 -6.23
N GLY A 99 -12.28 -0.47 -6.66
CA GLY A 99 -13.09 0.69 -6.33
C GLY A 99 -14.21 0.38 -5.33
N PRO A 100 -14.79 1.41 -4.71
CA PRO A 100 -15.88 1.25 -3.74
C PRO A 100 -17.12 0.59 -4.36
N ALA A 101 -17.33 0.76 -5.67
CA ALA A 101 -18.47 0.18 -6.37
C ALA A 101 -18.32 -1.33 -6.66
N SER A 102 -17.13 -1.90 -6.50
CA SER A 102 -16.86 -3.33 -6.65
C SER A 102 -16.92 -4.10 -5.33
N ILE A 103 -16.98 -3.40 -4.18
CA ILE A 103 -16.97 -3.97 -2.84
C ILE A 103 -18.39 -3.87 -2.24
N LEU A 104 -18.99 -5.00 -1.92
CA LEU A 104 -20.38 -5.07 -1.45
C LEU A 104 -20.57 -4.48 -0.04
N ASP A 105 -19.56 -4.60 0.83
CA ASP A 105 -19.61 -4.14 2.22
C ASP A 105 -18.65 -2.95 2.46
N ASN A 106 -19.12 -1.90 3.18
CA ASN A 106 -18.34 -0.70 3.55
C ASN A 106 -17.83 0.16 2.37
N SER A 107 -18.58 0.23 1.27
CA SER A 107 -18.21 0.97 0.06
C SER A 107 -17.83 2.44 0.33
N THR A 108 -18.52 3.14 1.24
CA THR A 108 -18.24 4.55 1.58
C THR A 108 -16.86 4.72 2.22
N ARG A 109 -16.50 3.84 3.18
CA ARG A 109 -15.19 3.90 3.86
C ARG A 109 -14.06 3.62 2.88
N TYR A 110 -14.24 2.63 2.02
CA TYR A 110 -13.26 2.29 1.00
C TYR A 110 -13.10 3.42 -0.03
N GLY A 111 -14.19 4.06 -0.45
CA GLY A 111 -14.16 5.23 -1.31
C GLY A 111 -13.38 6.39 -0.71
N LEU A 112 -13.53 6.66 0.60
CA LEU A 112 -12.76 7.66 1.32
C LEU A 112 -11.26 7.31 1.35
N GLN A 113 -10.90 6.03 1.52
CA GLN A 113 -9.52 5.57 1.47
C GLN A 113 -8.91 5.80 0.08
N LEU A 114 -9.63 5.44 -0.98
CA LEU A 114 -9.19 5.67 -2.37
C LEU A 114 -9.05 7.17 -2.68
N ALA A 115 -10.01 7.99 -2.27
CA ALA A 115 -9.96 9.44 -2.41
C ALA A 115 -8.77 10.06 -1.65
N SER A 116 -8.47 9.54 -0.45
CA SER A 116 -7.31 9.98 0.34
C SER A 116 -5.98 9.55 -0.25
N PHE A 117 -5.94 8.42 -0.93
CA PHE A 117 -4.76 7.91 -1.64
C PHE A 117 -4.47 8.69 -2.93
N PHE A 118 -5.48 9.13 -3.66
CA PHE A 118 -5.35 9.72 -5.00
C PHE A 118 -4.30 10.85 -5.10
N PRO A 119 -4.15 11.79 -4.14
CA PRO A 119 -3.11 12.81 -4.20
C PRO A 119 -1.68 12.26 -4.22
N ALA A 120 -1.46 11.05 -3.68
CA ALA A 120 -0.15 10.41 -3.75
C ALA A 120 0.20 10.00 -5.19
N VAL A 121 -0.78 9.58 -5.98
CA VAL A 121 -0.59 9.33 -7.43
C VAL A 121 -0.21 10.63 -8.13
N CYS A 122 -0.93 11.73 -7.86
CA CYS A 122 -0.66 13.05 -8.47
C CYS A 122 0.71 13.63 -8.08
N SER A 123 1.37 13.11 -7.04
CA SER A 123 2.72 13.51 -6.63
C SER A 123 3.83 12.83 -7.44
N MET A 124 3.50 11.82 -8.25
CA MET A 124 4.46 11.15 -9.12
C MET A 124 4.83 12.03 -10.32
N ARG A 125 6.06 11.92 -10.81
CA ARG A 125 6.55 12.73 -11.94
C ARG A 125 5.76 12.50 -13.21
N LEU A 126 5.51 11.25 -13.56
CA LEU A 126 4.66 10.84 -14.68
C LEU A 126 3.59 9.92 -14.13
N TRP A 127 2.35 10.26 -14.35
CA TRP A 127 1.22 9.48 -13.92
C TRP A 127 0.04 9.62 -14.86
N GLN A 128 -0.74 8.58 -14.97
CA GLN A 128 -1.99 8.56 -15.71
C GLN A 128 -2.98 7.71 -14.92
N VAL A 129 -4.22 8.17 -14.82
CA VAL A 129 -5.31 7.41 -14.20
C VAL A 129 -6.53 7.36 -15.11
N SER A 130 -7.25 6.25 -15.03
CA SER A 130 -8.59 6.14 -15.60
C SER A 130 -9.50 5.33 -14.69
N CYS A 131 -10.76 5.70 -14.60
CA CYS A 131 -11.79 4.96 -13.88
C CYS A 131 -13.17 5.15 -14.49
N GLY A 132 -14.05 4.19 -14.30
CA GLY A 132 -15.48 4.35 -14.49
C GLY A 132 -16.09 5.03 -13.27
N LEU A 133 -17.04 5.95 -13.48
CA LEU A 133 -17.78 6.63 -12.43
C LEU A 133 -19.25 6.24 -12.51
N LYS A 134 -19.81 5.79 -11.39
CA LYS A 134 -21.24 5.46 -11.26
C LYS A 134 -21.95 6.59 -10.50
N LEU A 135 -22.49 7.55 -11.23
CA LEU A 135 -23.20 8.69 -10.69
C LEU A 135 -24.73 8.50 -10.87
N ARG A 136 -25.39 8.02 -9.83
CA ARG A 136 -26.84 7.73 -9.87
C ARG A 136 -27.25 6.95 -11.14
N THR A 137 -27.78 7.66 -12.16
CA THR A 137 -28.27 7.08 -13.42
C THR A 137 -27.28 7.17 -14.57
N ARG A 138 -26.07 7.71 -14.35
CA ARG A 138 -25.07 7.94 -15.40
C ARG A 138 -23.80 7.17 -15.11
N SER A 139 -23.30 6.46 -16.13
CA SER A 139 -21.96 5.89 -16.14
C SER A 139 -21.05 6.76 -16.99
N LEU A 140 -19.98 7.24 -16.43
CA LEU A 140 -19.02 8.13 -17.06
C LEU A 140 -17.62 7.52 -16.97
N ARG A 141 -16.69 7.96 -17.79
CA ARG A 141 -15.27 7.62 -17.70
C ARG A 141 -14.45 8.85 -17.40
N LEU A 142 -13.73 8.81 -16.29
CA LEU A 142 -12.75 9.82 -15.92
C LEU A 142 -11.38 9.41 -16.43
N ARG A 143 -10.63 10.36 -16.98
CA ARG A 143 -9.22 10.22 -17.33
C ARG A 143 -8.48 11.47 -16.89
N LEU A 144 -7.39 11.28 -16.17
CA LEU A 144 -6.53 12.34 -15.66
C LEU A 144 -5.08 11.92 -15.84
N ASP A 145 -4.22 12.88 -16.04
CA ASP A 145 -2.77 12.71 -16.16
C ASP A 145 -2.05 13.96 -15.64
N GLU A 146 -0.74 14.01 -15.76
CA GLU A 146 0.08 15.15 -15.35
C GLU A 146 -0.32 16.47 -16.04
N SER A 147 -0.91 16.43 -17.24
CA SER A 147 -1.41 17.62 -17.93
C SER A 147 -2.65 18.23 -17.29
N SER A 148 -3.34 17.47 -16.44
CA SER A 148 -4.52 17.90 -15.67
C SER A 148 -4.17 18.93 -14.56
N ARG A 149 -2.87 19.17 -14.31
CA ARG A 149 -2.34 20.17 -13.38
C ARG A 149 -2.92 20.03 -11.95
N LEU A 150 -3.19 18.81 -11.53
CA LEU A 150 -3.57 18.53 -10.15
C LEU A 150 -2.33 18.58 -9.26
N VAL A 151 -2.36 19.44 -8.26
CA VAL A 151 -1.23 19.65 -7.35
C VAL A 151 -1.52 19.02 -6.00
N CYS A 152 -0.62 18.17 -5.55
CA CYS A 152 -0.68 17.60 -4.20
C CYS A 152 -0.09 18.58 -3.19
N HIS A 153 -0.92 19.17 -2.34
CA HIS A 153 -0.51 20.09 -1.25
C HIS A 153 -0.28 19.39 0.09
N TYR A 154 -0.32 18.07 0.13
CA TYR A 154 -0.06 17.31 1.35
C TYR A 154 1.46 17.17 1.55
N THR A 155 2.02 17.98 2.43
CA THR A 155 3.47 18.01 2.72
C THR A 155 3.98 16.74 3.39
N ASN A 156 3.10 15.95 4.00
CA ASN A 156 3.45 14.79 4.81
C ASN A 156 3.47 13.44 4.05
N PHE A 157 3.20 13.42 2.75
CA PHE A 157 3.30 12.18 1.96
C PHE A 157 4.70 11.54 1.98
N GLY A 158 5.73 12.29 2.33
CA GLY A 158 7.09 11.77 2.38
C GLY A 158 7.50 11.09 3.70
N ALA A 159 6.77 11.36 4.80
CA ALA A 159 7.26 11.07 6.15
C ALA A 159 6.47 9.98 6.90
N TYR A 160 5.31 9.55 6.40
CA TYR A 160 4.52 8.57 7.13
C TYR A 160 5.07 7.15 6.94
N ILE A 161 5.71 6.66 7.96
CA ILE A 161 5.95 5.22 8.15
C ILE A 161 5.01 4.82 9.28
N PRO A 162 4.13 3.81 9.11
CA PRO A 162 3.30 3.31 10.20
C PRO A 162 4.16 3.05 11.44
N GLU A 163 3.63 3.41 12.60
CA GLU A 163 4.42 3.38 13.84
C GLU A 163 4.91 1.96 14.17
N GLU A 164 4.10 0.96 13.84
CA GLU A 164 4.45 -0.45 13.98
C GLU A 164 5.71 -0.84 13.19
N PHE A 165 5.88 -0.27 11.98
CA PHE A 165 7.07 -0.52 11.16
C PHE A 165 8.31 0.14 11.77
N LYS A 166 8.18 1.35 12.32
CA LYS A 166 9.27 2.02 13.02
C LYS A 166 9.69 1.26 14.26
N MET A 167 8.71 0.91 15.09
CA MET A 167 8.94 0.13 16.31
C MET A 167 9.60 -1.21 16.01
N PHE A 168 9.16 -1.91 14.96
CA PHE A 168 9.80 -3.16 14.54
C PHE A 168 11.26 -2.94 14.13
N GLN A 169 11.53 -1.90 13.32
CA GLN A 169 12.90 -1.59 12.87
C GLN A 169 13.81 -1.23 14.05
N GLU A 170 13.34 -0.39 14.96
CA GLU A 170 14.08 0.02 16.16
C GLU A 170 14.36 -1.19 17.06
N TYR A 171 13.33 -2.00 17.33
CA TYR A 171 13.47 -3.20 18.16
C TYR A 171 14.40 -4.24 17.50
N PHE A 172 14.32 -4.40 16.19
CA PHE A 172 15.21 -5.29 15.45
C PHE A 172 16.67 -4.83 15.54
N GLN A 173 16.93 -3.51 15.43
CA GLN A 173 18.28 -2.94 15.53
C GLN A 173 18.86 -3.03 16.94
N GLN A 174 18.02 -2.94 17.98
CA GLN A 174 18.45 -3.06 19.39
C GLN A 174 18.75 -4.48 19.83
N THR A 175 18.45 -5.47 19.00
CA THR A 175 18.64 -6.88 19.32
C THR A 175 19.87 -7.40 18.57
N PRO A 176 21.06 -7.42 19.18
CA PRO A 176 22.31 -7.85 18.52
C PRO A 176 22.36 -9.38 18.34
N ASP A 177 23.30 -9.84 17.52
CA ASP A 177 23.77 -11.22 17.36
C ASP A 177 22.70 -12.29 16.98
N ARG A 178 21.85 -11.98 15.98
CA ARG A 178 20.86 -12.95 15.50
C ARG A 178 21.14 -13.51 14.12
N GLY A 179 22.32 -13.21 13.57
CA GLY A 179 22.73 -13.71 12.26
C GLY A 179 22.00 -13.08 11.09
N TRP A 180 21.14 -12.05 11.33
CA TRP A 180 20.36 -11.35 10.31
C TRP A 180 20.41 -9.85 10.46
N HIS A 181 20.55 -9.15 9.33
CA HIS A 181 20.57 -7.69 9.25
C HIS A 181 19.42 -7.18 8.38
N LEU A 182 18.69 -6.19 8.89
CA LEU A 182 17.68 -5.48 8.10
C LEU A 182 18.40 -4.54 7.14
N ILE A 183 18.21 -4.73 5.84
CA ILE A 183 18.86 -3.94 4.80
C ILE A 183 17.85 -3.15 3.98
N PRO A 184 18.29 -2.05 3.31
CA PRO A 184 17.46 -1.37 2.33
C PRO A 184 17.04 -2.35 1.23
N ARG A 185 15.76 -2.32 0.85
CA ARG A 185 15.23 -3.17 -0.21
C ARG A 185 14.95 -2.38 -1.48
N GLU A 186 14.89 -3.08 -2.59
CA GLU A 186 14.32 -2.55 -3.82
C GLU A 186 12.82 -2.26 -3.66
N SER A 187 12.26 -1.46 -4.54
CA SER A 187 10.86 -1.05 -4.41
C SER A 187 9.90 -2.19 -4.70
N TYR A 188 10.31 -3.13 -5.53
CA TYR A 188 9.50 -4.29 -5.92
C TYR A 188 10.37 -5.49 -6.29
N LEU A 189 9.77 -6.68 -6.24
CA LEU A 189 10.27 -7.89 -6.87
C LEU A 189 9.43 -8.19 -8.11
N LYS A 190 10.08 -8.54 -9.21
CA LYS A 190 9.42 -9.04 -10.41
C LYS A 190 9.20 -10.54 -10.24
N LEU A 191 7.95 -10.95 -10.38
CA LEU A 191 7.53 -12.35 -10.40
C LEU A 191 7.37 -12.84 -11.84
N GLU A 192 6.76 -13.99 -12.03
CA GLU A 192 6.47 -14.56 -13.33
C GLU A 192 5.66 -13.59 -14.22
N GLY A 193 6.01 -13.51 -15.48
CA GLY A 193 5.43 -12.54 -16.40
C GLY A 193 5.82 -11.10 -16.05
N ASN A 194 4.85 -10.24 -15.91
CA ASN A 194 5.02 -8.84 -15.52
C ASN A 194 4.49 -8.54 -14.11
N LEU A 195 4.06 -9.56 -13.37
CA LEU A 195 3.51 -9.38 -12.04
C LEU A 195 4.59 -8.88 -11.08
N LEU A 196 4.23 -7.95 -10.22
CA LEU A 196 5.12 -7.36 -9.23
C LEU A 196 4.62 -7.64 -7.80
N THR A 197 5.57 -7.83 -6.90
CA THR A 197 5.29 -7.83 -5.47
C THR A 197 6.12 -6.77 -4.74
N PHE A 198 5.65 -6.36 -3.58
CA PHE A 198 6.19 -5.26 -2.79
C PHE A 198 6.43 -5.73 -1.36
N PRO A 199 7.55 -6.46 -1.12
CA PRO A 199 7.88 -6.92 0.22
C PRO A 199 7.98 -5.75 1.20
N ASP A 200 7.71 -5.99 2.46
CA ASP A 200 7.77 -4.97 3.51
C ASP A 200 9.16 -4.80 4.08
N PHE A 201 9.91 -5.91 4.16
CA PHE A 201 11.28 -5.94 4.69
C PHE A 201 12.19 -6.78 3.79
N ARG A 202 13.49 -6.47 3.85
CA ARG A 202 14.57 -7.33 3.30
C ARG A 202 15.61 -7.55 4.37
N PHE A 203 16.00 -8.80 4.53
CA PHE A 203 17.00 -9.22 5.48
C PHE A 203 18.17 -9.87 4.75
N ARG A 204 19.38 -9.67 5.29
CA ARG A 204 20.59 -10.37 4.84
C ARG A 204 21.17 -11.11 6.02
N SER A 205 21.48 -12.40 5.84
CA SER A 205 22.18 -13.20 6.85
C SER A 205 23.67 -12.90 6.87
N ASP A 206 24.36 -13.33 7.91
CA ASP A 206 25.82 -13.25 8.02
C ASP A 206 26.52 -14.10 6.92
N SER A 207 25.83 -15.14 6.39
CA SER A 207 26.26 -15.93 5.24
C SER A 207 26.09 -15.21 3.90
N GLY A 208 25.42 -14.05 3.86
CA GLY A 208 25.15 -13.27 2.65
C GLY A 208 23.81 -13.60 1.96
N THR A 209 23.03 -14.54 2.50
CA THR A 209 21.70 -14.87 1.94
C THR A 209 20.73 -13.72 2.14
N GLU A 210 20.05 -13.28 1.08
CA GLU A 210 19.02 -12.25 1.15
C GLU A 210 17.63 -12.87 1.06
N ILE A 211 16.73 -12.47 1.96
CA ILE A 211 15.34 -12.90 1.98
C ILE A 211 14.43 -11.70 2.16
N ASP A 212 13.39 -11.62 1.32
CA ASP A 212 12.33 -10.64 1.43
C ASP A 212 11.18 -11.17 2.29
N VAL A 213 10.50 -10.26 2.98
CA VAL A 213 9.33 -10.55 3.81
C VAL A 213 8.16 -9.68 3.35
N GLU A 214 7.05 -10.31 2.96
CA GLU A 214 5.80 -9.64 2.63
C GLU A 214 4.74 -9.94 3.68
N LEU A 215 4.04 -8.88 4.17
CA LEU A 215 3.05 -9.00 5.24
C LEU A 215 1.62 -8.86 4.68
N PHE A 216 0.75 -9.77 5.12
CA PHE A 216 -0.66 -9.81 4.75
C PHE A 216 -1.54 -9.65 5.98
N HIS A 217 -2.30 -8.58 6.02
CA HIS A 217 -3.29 -8.32 7.06
C HIS A 217 -4.65 -8.93 6.70
N GLN A 218 -5.59 -8.90 7.64
CA GLN A 218 -6.89 -9.57 7.56
C GLN A 218 -7.69 -9.29 6.27
N TRP A 219 -7.46 -8.16 5.60
CA TRP A 219 -8.14 -7.76 4.36
C TRP A 219 -7.42 -8.19 3.07
N HIS A 220 -6.23 -8.83 3.18
CA HIS A 220 -5.40 -9.20 2.04
C HIS A 220 -5.56 -10.68 1.62
N LYS A 221 -6.75 -11.28 1.78
CA LYS A 221 -6.93 -12.71 1.49
C LYS A 221 -6.61 -13.04 0.03
N THR A 222 -7.23 -12.35 -0.94
CA THR A 222 -7.00 -12.62 -2.37
C THR A 222 -5.53 -12.40 -2.80
N PRO A 223 -4.86 -11.28 -2.45
CA PRO A 223 -3.43 -11.13 -2.72
C PRO A 223 -2.57 -12.22 -2.06
N LEU A 224 -2.94 -12.71 -0.89
CA LEU A 224 -2.25 -13.82 -0.22
C LEU A 224 -2.38 -15.12 -1.00
N GLU A 225 -3.59 -15.47 -1.46
CA GLU A 225 -3.82 -16.67 -2.28
C GLU A 225 -2.99 -16.63 -3.56
N GLU A 226 -3.00 -15.52 -4.29
CA GLU A 226 -2.20 -15.33 -5.51
C GLU A 226 -0.68 -15.48 -5.23
N ARG A 227 -0.22 -15.02 -4.06
CA ARG A 227 1.18 -15.14 -3.67
C ARG A 227 1.55 -16.57 -3.28
N LEU A 228 0.65 -17.29 -2.63
CA LEU A 228 0.83 -18.71 -2.33
C LEU A 228 0.90 -19.54 -3.60
N ASP A 229 -0.03 -19.34 -4.53
CA ASP A 229 -0.03 -20.02 -5.84
C ASP A 229 1.29 -19.82 -6.58
N TYR A 230 1.88 -18.63 -6.47
CA TYR A 230 3.20 -18.36 -7.05
C TYR A 230 4.31 -19.11 -6.31
N LEU A 231 4.38 -19.04 -4.98
CA LEU A 231 5.46 -19.66 -4.21
C LEU A 231 5.39 -21.18 -4.21
N GLU A 232 4.21 -21.78 -4.35
CA GLU A 232 4.05 -23.23 -4.53
C GLU A 232 4.69 -23.71 -5.85
N ARG A 233 4.64 -22.89 -6.89
CA ARG A 233 5.29 -23.17 -8.20
C ARG A 233 6.77 -22.79 -8.23
N HIS A 234 7.18 -21.83 -7.37
CA HIS A 234 8.54 -21.27 -7.31
C HIS A 234 9.09 -21.26 -5.88
N PRO A 235 9.29 -22.45 -5.26
CA PRO A 235 9.70 -22.55 -3.85
C PRO A 235 11.11 -22.00 -3.58
N GLU A 236 11.95 -21.88 -4.62
CA GLU A 236 13.28 -21.28 -4.57
C GLU A 236 13.27 -19.75 -4.36
N THR A 237 12.14 -19.08 -4.61
CA THR A 237 12.04 -17.63 -4.46
C THR A 237 12.42 -17.21 -3.03
N PRO A 238 13.36 -16.26 -2.87
CA PRO A 238 13.81 -15.81 -1.55
C PRO A 238 12.79 -14.84 -0.91
N LEU A 239 11.56 -15.29 -0.81
CA LEU A 239 10.44 -14.57 -0.25
C LEU A 239 9.73 -15.44 0.78
N ILE A 240 9.43 -14.88 1.94
CA ILE A 240 8.57 -15.48 2.97
C ILE A 240 7.37 -14.58 3.24
N LEU A 241 6.28 -15.20 3.62
CA LEU A 241 5.03 -14.50 3.88
C LEU A 241 4.72 -14.50 5.38
N GLY A 242 4.41 -13.33 5.91
CA GLY A 242 3.77 -13.18 7.20
C GLY A 242 2.27 -12.94 7.01
N ALA A 243 1.41 -13.68 7.68
CA ALA A 243 -0.04 -13.46 7.62
C ALA A 243 -0.63 -13.21 9.01
N ASP A 244 -1.52 -12.21 9.08
CA ASP A 244 -2.36 -12.04 10.27
C ASP A 244 -3.27 -13.27 10.42
N ARG A 245 -3.35 -13.79 11.66
CA ARG A 245 -4.21 -14.94 11.98
C ARG A 245 -5.66 -14.73 11.55
N ALA A 246 -6.14 -13.48 11.60
CA ALA A 246 -7.50 -13.13 11.18
C ALA A 246 -7.70 -13.29 9.65
N CYS A 247 -6.66 -13.17 8.85
CA CYS A 247 -6.72 -13.39 7.39
C CYS A 247 -7.05 -14.85 7.04
N LEU A 248 -6.52 -15.80 7.83
CA LEU A 248 -6.63 -17.24 7.56
C LEU A 248 -7.72 -17.94 8.37
N LYS A 249 -8.27 -17.27 9.41
CA LYS A 249 -9.21 -17.87 10.35
C LYS A 249 -10.45 -18.52 9.71
N PRO A 250 -11.05 -17.93 8.66
CA PRO A 250 -12.23 -18.51 8.03
C PRO A 250 -11.94 -19.64 7.05
N ASP A 251 -10.66 -19.96 6.77
CA ASP A 251 -10.27 -20.87 5.69
C ASP A 251 -9.14 -21.80 6.12
N GLU A 252 -9.50 -22.99 6.60
CA GLU A 252 -8.53 -23.96 7.08
C GLU A 252 -7.67 -24.55 5.94
N ALA A 253 -8.23 -24.66 4.73
CA ALA A 253 -7.45 -25.14 3.57
C ALA A 253 -6.36 -24.13 3.18
N LEU A 254 -6.69 -22.85 3.13
CA LEU A 254 -5.72 -21.78 2.88
C LEU A 254 -4.64 -21.75 3.98
N LYS A 255 -5.03 -21.95 5.23
CA LYS A 255 -4.10 -21.98 6.36
C LYS A 255 -3.14 -23.16 6.26
N GLN A 256 -3.60 -24.34 5.88
CA GLN A 256 -2.75 -25.52 5.65
C GLN A 256 -1.74 -25.26 4.53
N ARG A 257 -2.17 -24.73 3.38
CA ARG A 257 -1.28 -24.34 2.28
C ARG A 257 -0.22 -23.33 2.75
N PHE A 258 -0.66 -22.31 3.49
CA PHE A 258 0.22 -21.27 4.01
C PHE A 258 1.32 -21.83 4.92
N THR A 259 0.95 -22.69 5.86
CA THR A 259 1.89 -23.27 6.84
C THR A 259 2.78 -24.37 6.25
N ALA A 260 2.42 -24.95 5.10
CA ALA A 260 3.24 -25.94 4.40
C ALA A 260 4.51 -25.35 3.76
N LEU A 261 4.48 -24.07 3.41
CA LEU A 261 5.65 -23.40 2.80
C LEU A 261 6.67 -22.99 3.88
N PRO A 262 7.96 -23.36 3.69
CA PRO A 262 8.99 -23.08 4.68
C PRO A 262 9.23 -21.58 4.87
N GLY A 263 9.30 -21.18 6.13
CA GLY A 263 9.54 -19.79 6.51
C GLY A 263 8.28 -18.93 6.62
N ASN A 264 7.12 -19.36 6.12
CA ASN A 264 5.88 -18.62 6.36
C ASN A 264 5.51 -18.61 7.85
N PHE A 265 4.98 -17.49 8.35
CA PHE A 265 4.68 -17.34 9.76
C PHE A 265 3.39 -16.55 10.02
N LEU A 266 2.77 -16.81 11.15
CA LEU A 266 1.54 -16.15 11.59
C LEU A 266 1.84 -15.09 12.64
N PHE A 267 1.12 -13.97 12.56
CA PHE A 267 1.16 -12.92 13.58
C PHE A 267 -0.26 -12.46 13.98
N SER A 268 -0.35 -11.62 15.01
CA SER A 268 -1.57 -10.90 15.38
C SER A 268 -1.23 -9.43 15.43
N SER A 269 -1.97 -8.62 14.68
CA SER A 269 -1.76 -7.17 14.49
C SER A 269 -0.46 -6.82 13.76
N PHE A 270 0.72 -7.16 14.34
CA PHE A 270 2.03 -6.94 13.72
C PHE A 270 3.03 -8.05 14.14
N PRO A 271 4.00 -8.44 13.28
CA PRO A 271 4.92 -9.52 13.60
C PRO A 271 5.94 -9.15 14.69
N GLY A 272 6.20 -10.08 15.58
CA GLY A 272 7.33 -9.99 16.53
C GLY A 272 8.66 -10.35 15.86
N VAL A 273 9.74 -9.69 16.28
CA VAL A 273 11.10 -9.91 15.75
C VAL A 273 11.53 -11.38 15.85
N GLU A 274 11.26 -12.03 16.97
CA GLU A 274 11.58 -13.45 17.18
C GLU A 274 10.92 -14.37 16.14
N ASN A 275 9.64 -14.11 15.81
CA ASN A 275 8.92 -14.91 14.81
C ASN A 275 9.53 -14.74 13.43
N VAL A 276 9.90 -13.50 13.07
CA VAL A 276 10.54 -13.20 11.79
C VAL A 276 11.90 -13.91 11.68
N ILE A 277 12.73 -13.85 12.73
CA ILE A 277 14.04 -14.52 12.74
C ILE A 277 13.90 -16.03 12.62
N LYS A 278 12.97 -16.64 13.35
CA LYS A 278 12.70 -18.09 13.22
C LYS A 278 12.29 -18.45 11.78
N ALA A 279 11.47 -17.63 11.16
CA ALA A 279 11.00 -17.80 9.79
C ALA A 279 12.15 -17.70 8.78
N LEU A 280 13.02 -16.69 8.93
CA LEU A 280 14.22 -16.49 8.11
C LEU A 280 15.17 -17.70 8.20
N ASN A 281 15.48 -18.14 9.42
CA ASN A 281 16.33 -19.33 9.65
C ASN A 281 15.74 -20.61 9.03
N HIS A 282 14.42 -20.76 9.07
CA HIS A 282 13.75 -21.92 8.47
C HIS A 282 13.86 -21.88 6.94
N LYS A 283 13.63 -20.72 6.32
CA LYS A 283 13.74 -20.54 4.86
C LYS A 283 15.18 -20.74 4.38
N GLU A 284 16.16 -20.18 5.07
CA GLU A 284 17.59 -20.34 4.72
C GLU A 284 18.02 -21.80 4.72
N LYS A 285 17.64 -22.56 5.75
CA LYS A 285 17.92 -24.01 5.83
C LYS A 285 17.29 -24.81 4.70
N SER A 286 16.06 -24.48 4.30
CA SER A 286 15.38 -25.16 3.21
C SER A 286 15.99 -24.88 1.86
N ASN A 287 16.51 -23.65 1.63
CA ASN A 287 17.20 -23.29 0.40
C ASN A 287 18.64 -23.89 0.34
N GLY A 288 19.32 -23.98 1.49
CA GLY A 288 20.67 -24.58 1.58
C GLY A 288 20.69 -26.12 1.37
N GLY A 289 19.59 -26.81 1.67
CA GLY A 289 19.43 -28.24 1.45
C GLY A 289 19.33 -28.65 -0.02
N CYS A 290 18.99 -27.73 -0.92
CA CYS A 290 18.90 -28.03 -2.37
C CYS A 290 20.25 -27.94 -3.11
N ALA A 291 21.29 -27.39 -2.49
CA ALA A 291 22.60 -27.15 -3.12
C ALA A 291 23.56 -28.39 -3.03
N PHE A 292 23.17 -29.46 -2.34
CA PHE A 292 24.04 -30.64 -2.10
C PHE A 292 23.65 -31.89 -2.89
N THR A 293 22.79 -31.80 -3.91
CA THR A 293 22.42 -33.00 -4.73
C THR A 293 22.78 -32.84 -6.21
N LEU A 294 23.92 -32.25 -6.51
CA LEU A 294 24.57 -32.34 -7.84
C LEU A 294 26.08 -32.61 -7.64
N SER A 295 26.41 -33.83 -7.37
CA SER A 295 27.74 -34.39 -7.59
C SER A 295 27.60 -35.74 -8.27
#